data_28ab535100a4764a415a5e4645f2657d
#
_entry.id   28ab535100a4764a415a5e4645f2657d
#
_cell.length_a   1.000
_cell.length_b   1.000
_cell.length_c   1.000
_cell.angle_alpha   90.00
_cell.angle_beta   90.00
_cell.angle_gamma   90.00
#
_symmetry.space_group_name_H-M   'P 1'
#
loop_
_entity.id
_entity.type
_entity.pdbx_description
1 polymer ?
#
loop_
_entity_poly.entity_id
_entity_poly.type
_entity_poly.pdbx_seq_one_letter_code
_entity_poly.pdbx_strand_id
1 'polypeptide(L)'
;MNLIQHYVNGELISGSSNKKGKVFNPASGEQKSEVVLANKSDLDATVAIAKKAFESWSIKPALQRARVMFKFKELIEKNSEELTELIVSEHGKVYEDAKGSLTRGLEVVEFACGIPQVLKGEFSENVGTNVDSWSMRQPLGVVAGITPFNFPAMVPMWMFPIAIACGNTFILKPSEKDPSCSIKLAQILKQAGLPDGVFNVVNGDKDAVDSILENKDIKAVSFVGSTPIAKYIYENAAKNEKRVQALGGAKNHLVVMPDCDIDGAVNGLMGAAYGSAGERCMAQSVAVAVGGIGDQLVSKLSKKVDALKVGPGMDKNSEMGPLVTKEHLEKVKGYVDLGVKEGAKLVVDGRNLKLQGYEKGFFIGGCLFDNVKKDMRIYKEEIFGPVLSVVRVKTFEEATKLINEHEYGNGVSIYTRDGDAGRTFASKIQVGMVGINVPIPVPMAFHSFGGWKRSLFGDSAMHGVEGVRFYTKLKTITSRWPSGIRSNPEFVMPTMK
;
A
#
# COMPACT_ATOMS: atom_id res chain seq x y z
N MET A 1 -28.17 -13.34 -5.25
CA MET A 1 -26.78 -13.05 -4.89
C MET A 1 -26.30 -11.99 -5.86
N ASN A 2 -25.70 -10.90 -5.39
CA ASN A 2 -25.23 -9.81 -6.26
C ASN A 2 -23.97 -10.24 -7.02
N LEU A 3 -23.85 -9.84 -8.31
CA LEU A 3 -22.68 -10.11 -9.14
C LEU A 3 -21.88 -8.80 -9.30
N ILE A 4 -20.64 -8.80 -8.81
CA ILE A 4 -19.72 -7.69 -8.95
C ILE A 4 -19.02 -7.83 -10.31
N GLN A 5 -19.22 -6.85 -11.18
CA GLN A 5 -18.73 -6.82 -12.55
C GLN A 5 -17.40 -6.05 -12.65
N HIS A 6 -16.74 -6.13 -13.80
CA HIS A 6 -15.67 -5.20 -14.17
C HIS A 6 -16.26 -3.80 -14.40
N TYR A 7 -15.40 -2.79 -14.30
CA TYR A 7 -15.75 -1.43 -14.74
C TYR A 7 -14.79 -1.01 -15.85
N VAL A 8 -15.28 -1.03 -17.07
CA VAL A 8 -14.46 -0.78 -18.27
C VAL A 8 -15.17 0.21 -19.18
N ASN A 9 -14.42 1.20 -19.68
CA ASN A 9 -14.95 2.23 -20.57
C ASN A 9 -16.19 2.96 -20.01
N GLY A 10 -16.20 3.20 -18.69
CA GLY A 10 -17.28 3.90 -18.02
C GLY A 10 -18.53 3.05 -17.73
N GLU A 11 -18.49 1.74 -17.95
CA GLU A 11 -19.63 0.84 -17.80
C GLU A 11 -19.28 -0.41 -16.99
N LEU A 12 -20.29 -1.02 -16.37
CA LEU A 12 -20.21 -2.31 -15.73
C LEU A 12 -20.37 -3.42 -16.76
N ILE A 13 -19.40 -4.31 -16.89
CA ILE A 13 -19.42 -5.43 -17.84
C ILE A 13 -19.03 -6.74 -17.16
N SER A 14 -19.61 -7.85 -17.61
CA SER A 14 -19.28 -9.18 -17.09
C SER A 14 -18.01 -9.80 -17.72
N GLY A 15 -17.53 -9.23 -18.83
CA GLY A 15 -16.45 -9.84 -19.60
C GLY A 15 -16.88 -11.10 -20.34
N SER A 16 -15.90 -11.81 -20.90
CA SER A 16 -16.09 -13.06 -21.66
C SER A 16 -15.79 -14.32 -20.83
N SER A 17 -15.20 -14.16 -19.65
CA SER A 17 -14.85 -15.27 -18.75
C SER A 17 -16.05 -15.77 -17.96
N ASN A 18 -16.16 -17.10 -17.84
CA ASN A 18 -17.15 -17.72 -16.96
C ASN A 18 -16.65 -17.94 -15.52
N LYS A 19 -15.39 -17.57 -15.24
CA LYS A 19 -14.81 -17.70 -13.90
C LYS A 19 -15.40 -16.66 -12.94
N LYS A 20 -15.69 -17.10 -11.71
CA LYS A 20 -16.16 -16.25 -10.63
C LYS A 20 -15.42 -16.52 -9.33
N GLY A 21 -15.23 -15.47 -8.54
CA GLY A 21 -14.75 -15.53 -7.16
C GLY A 21 -15.90 -15.34 -6.18
N LYS A 22 -15.69 -15.74 -4.93
CA LYS A 22 -16.65 -15.56 -3.83
C LYS A 22 -16.21 -14.38 -2.97
N VAL A 23 -17.16 -13.50 -2.65
CA VAL A 23 -16.96 -12.38 -1.73
C VAL A 23 -17.78 -12.65 -0.46
N PHE A 24 -17.11 -12.64 0.68
CA PHE A 24 -17.72 -12.93 1.98
C PHE A 24 -17.93 -11.66 2.80
N ASN A 25 -18.86 -11.71 3.74
CA ASN A 25 -18.86 -10.81 4.87
C ASN A 25 -18.08 -11.51 6.00
N PRO A 26 -16.87 -11.03 6.36
CA PRO A 26 -16.04 -11.72 7.35
C PRO A 26 -16.66 -11.81 8.74
N ALA A 27 -17.54 -10.86 9.11
CA ALA A 27 -18.19 -10.88 10.41
C ALA A 27 -19.25 -11.98 10.54
N SER A 28 -20.03 -12.23 9.49
CA SER A 28 -21.03 -13.32 9.51
C SER A 28 -20.47 -14.65 8.97
N GLY A 29 -19.36 -14.62 8.21
CA GLY A 29 -18.83 -15.77 7.49
C GLY A 29 -19.67 -16.21 6.29
N GLU A 30 -20.67 -15.42 5.91
CA GLU A 30 -21.58 -15.71 4.81
C GLU A 30 -21.10 -15.14 3.48
N GLN A 31 -21.32 -15.85 2.40
CA GLN A 31 -21.06 -15.34 1.06
C GLN A 31 -22.07 -14.24 0.73
N LYS A 32 -21.56 -13.00 0.53
CA LYS A 32 -22.35 -11.82 0.21
C LYS A 32 -22.60 -11.65 -1.29
N SER A 33 -21.57 -11.92 -2.10
CA SER A 33 -21.57 -11.67 -3.54
C SER A 33 -20.71 -12.68 -4.29
N GLU A 34 -20.82 -12.66 -5.61
CA GLU A 34 -19.83 -13.21 -6.54
C GLU A 34 -19.14 -12.07 -7.29
N VAL A 35 -17.90 -12.27 -7.71
CA VAL A 35 -17.16 -11.36 -8.55
C VAL A 35 -16.70 -12.06 -9.83
N VAL A 36 -16.88 -11.42 -10.99
CA VAL A 36 -16.34 -11.92 -12.26
C VAL A 36 -14.82 -11.88 -12.25
N LEU A 37 -14.16 -12.88 -12.84
CA LEU A 37 -12.70 -12.95 -12.94
C LEU A 37 -12.31 -12.95 -14.41
N ALA A 38 -11.54 -11.93 -14.82
CA ALA A 38 -11.13 -11.73 -16.20
C ALA A 38 -10.17 -12.82 -16.70
N ASN A 39 -10.31 -13.14 -17.96
CA ASN A 39 -9.32 -13.89 -18.73
C ASN A 39 -8.42 -12.93 -19.53
N LYS A 40 -7.49 -13.50 -20.30
CA LYS A 40 -6.57 -12.73 -21.14
C LYS A 40 -7.30 -11.87 -22.18
N SER A 41 -8.37 -12.35 -22.80
CA SER A 41 -9.14 -11.61 -23.80
C SER A 41 -9.81 -10.36 -23.21
N ASP A 42 -10.38 -10.48 -22.00
CA ASP A 42 -10.99 -9.36 -21.29
C ASP A 42 -9.96 -8.27 -20.98
N LEU A 43 -8.75 -8.68 -20.56
CA LEU A 43 -7.68 -7.75 -20.27
C LEU A 43 -7.16 -7.08 -21.56
N ASP A 44 -6.89 -7.84 -22.62
CA ASP A 44 -6.39 -7.29 -23.89
C ASP A 44 -7.37 -6.27 -24.47
N ALA A 45 -8.69 -6.55 -24.42
CA ALA A 45 -9.73 -5.60 -24.82
C ALA A 45 -9.71 -4.32 -23.97
N THR A 46 -9.55 -4.46 -22.66
CA THR A 46 -9.46 -3.31 -21.74
C THR A 46 -8.22 -2.47 -22.02
N VAL A 47 -7.08 -3.10 -22.28
CA VAL A 47 -5.83 -2.40 -22.66
C VAL A 47 -5.99 -1.62 -23.96
N ALA A 48 -6.67 -2.18 -24.96
CA ALA A 48 -6.93 -1.49 -26.22
C ALA A 48 -7.79 -0.22 -26.01
N ILE A 49 -8.81 -0.30 -25.14
CA ILE A 49 -9.63 0.85 -24.75
C ILE A 49 -8.79 1.91 -24.04
N ALA A 50 -7.99 1.50 -23.05
CA ALA A 50 -7.12 2.41 -22.31
C ALA A 50 -6.08 3.09 -23.22
N LYS A 51 -5.53 2.36 -24.18
CA LYS A 51 -4.59 2.88 -25.18
C LYS A 51 -5.23 3.96 -26.06
N LYS A 52 -6.46 3.74 -26.51
CA LYS A 52 -7.22 4.74 -27.28
C LYS A 52 -7.53 5.98 -26.45
N ALA A 53 -7.95 5.81 -25.19
CA ALA A 53 -8.22 6.92 -24.29
C ALA A 53 -6.96 7.74 -23.96
N PHE A 54 -5.79 7.11 -23.93
CA PHE A 54 -4.50 7.78 -23.71
C PHE A 54 -4.20 8.86 -24.75
N GLU A 55 -4.56 8.66 -26.02
CA GLU A 55 -4.29 9.62 -27.10
C GLU A 55 -4.86 11.01 -26.81
N SER A 56 -6.07 11.07 -26.28
CA SER A 56 -6.73 12.34 -25.94
C SER A 56 -6.41 12.83 -24.53
N TRP A 57 -6.22 11.90 -23.57
CA TRP A 57 -5.96 12.25 -22.17
C TRP A 57 -4.56 12.81 -21.94
N SER A 58 -3.54 12.23 -22.58
CA SER A 58 -2.13 12.60 -22.39
C SER A 58 -1.81 14.04 -22.82
N ILE A 59 -2.55 14.55 -23.81
CA ILE A 59 -2.36 15.92 -24.34
C ILE A 59 -3.19 16.98 -23.59
N LYS A 60 -4.10 16.58 -22.69
CA LYS A 60 -4.84 17.56 -21.87
C LYS A 60 -3.88 18.32 -20.95
N PRO A 61 -4.05 19.66 -20.83
CA PRO A 61 -3.26 20.46 -19.90
C PRO A 61 -3.31 19.89 -18.47
N ALA A 62 -2.18 19.93 -17.75
CA ALA A 62 -2.08 19.39 -16.40
C ALA A 62 -3.12 20.00 -15.45
N LEU A 63 -3.45 21.30 -15.61
CA LEU A 63 -4.49 21.96 -14.82
C LEU A 63 -5.89 21.35 -15.06
N GLN A 64 -6.21 20.98 -16.30
CA GLN A 64 -7.50 20.34 -16.57
C GLN A 64 -7.59 18.94 -15.95
N ARG A 65 -6.49 18.19 -15.96
CA ARG A 65 -6.41 16.90 -15.26
C ARG A 65 -6.52 17.07 -13.75
N ALA A 66 -5.88 18.09 -13.18
CA ALA A 66 -5.99 18.44 -11.76
C ALA A 66 -7.43 18.77 -11.34
N ARG A 67 -8.20 19.47 -12.20
CA ARG A 67 -9.61 19.78 -11.92
C ARG A 67 -10.48 18.53 -11.73
N VAL A 68 -10.20 17.45 -12.47
CA VAL A 68 -10.86 16.16 -12.27
C VAL A 68 -10.50 15.61 -10.89
N MET A 69 -9.24 15.71 -10.44
CA MET A 69 -8.82 15.27 -9.12
C MET A 69 -9.46 16.10 -7.98
N PHE A 70 -9.59 17.42 -8.14
CA PHE A 70 -10.32 18.26 -7.18
C PHE A 70 -11.80 17.83 -7.05
N LYS A 71 -12.47 17.57 -8.17
CA LYS A 71 -13.86 17.12 -8.14
C LYS A 71 -13.99 15.71 -7.59
N PHE A 72 -13.03 14.83 -7.89
CA PHE A 72 -12.96 13.49 -7.34
C PHE A 72 -12.81 13.51 -5.81
N LYS A 73 -11.94 14.37 -5.28
CA LYS A 73 -11.79 14.58 -3.84
C LYS A 73 -13.12 14.95 -3.19
N GLU A 74 -13.78 15.99 -3.70
CA GLU A 74 -15.10 16.45 -3.20
C GLU A 74 -16.14 15.31 -3.18
N LEU A 75 -16.17 14.52 -4.26
CA LEU A 75 -17.12 13.42 -4.37
C LEU A 75 -16.79 12.24 -3.45
N ILE A 76 -15.51 11.94 -3.18
CA ILE A 76 -15.12 10.94 -2.18
C ILE A 76 -15.59 11.38 -0.79
N GLU A 77 -15.35 12.65 -0.41
CA GLU A 77 -15.79 13.21 0.87
C GLU A 77 -17.31 13.07 1.04
N LYS A 78 -18.07 13.39 -0.01
CA LYS A 78 -19.54 13.26 -0.03
C LYS A 78 -20.01 11.80 0.08
N ASN A 79 -19.27 10.84 -0.47
CA ASN A 79 -19.61 9.41 -0.46
C ASN A 79 -18.80 8.63 0.61
N SER A 80 -18.17 9.32 1.58
CA SER A 80 -17.23 8.70 2.53
C SER A 80 -17.91 7.65 3.40
N GLU A 81 -19.16 7.84 3.80
CA GLU A 81 -19.94 6.91 4.60
C GLU A 81 -20.18 5.60 3.83
N GLU A 82 -20.72 5.67 2.61
CA GLU A 82 -20.95 4.52 1.75
C GLU A 82 -19.66 3.74 1.44
N LEU A 83 -18.57 4.45 1.13
CA LEU A 83 -17.26 3.82 0.89
C LEU A 83 -16.73 3.11 2.15
N THR A 84 -16.90 3.73 3.32
CA THR A 84 -16.51 3.14 4.61
C THR A 84 -17.31 1.87 4.89
N GLU A 85 -18.62 1.88 4.71
CA GLU A 85 -19.49 0.72 4.90
C GLU A 85 -19.15 -0.43 3.92
N LEU A 86 -18.83 -0.12 2.66
CA LEU A 86 -18.35 -1.11 1.70
C LEU A 86 -17.07 -1.81 2.20
N ILE A 87 -16.10 -1.03 2.70
CA ILE A 87 -14.86 -1.57 3.25
C ILE A 87 -15.17 -2.47 4.45
N VAL A 88 -15.97 -2.00 5.41
CA VAL A 88 -16.33 -2.79 6.60
C VAL A 88 -17.02 -4.10 6.20
N SER A 89 -17.94 -4.06 5.24
CA SER A 89 -18.75 -5.21 4.86
C SER A 89 -17.99 -6.32 4.12
N GLU A 90 -16.88 -5.99 3.44
CA GLU A 90 -16.10 -6.96 2.66
C GLU A 90 -14.75 -7.29 3.29
N HIS A 91 -14.15 -6.36 4.04
CA HIS A 91 -12.90 -6.58 4.77
C HIS A 91 -13.13 -7.02 6.23
N GLY A 92 -14.14 -6.47 6.90
CA GLY A 92 -14.44 -6.76 8.31
C GLY A 92 -13.81 -5.82 9.33
N LYS A 93 -12.86 -4.94 8.97
CA LYS A 93 -12.24 -3.99 9.91
C LYS A 93 -13.27 -3.06 10.54
N VAL A 94 -12.96 -2.50 11.72
CA VAL A 94 -13.86 -1.57 12.41
C VAL A 94 -14.05 -0.29 11.60
N TYR A 95 -15.23 0.33 11.76
CA TYR A 95 -15.67 1.50 10.99
C TYR A 95 -14.66 2.65 11.02
N GLU A 96 -14.14 3.00 12.19
CA GLU A 96 -13.18 4.10 12.35
C GLU A 96 -11.84 3.80 11.61
N ASP A 97 -11.39 2.54 11.57
CA ASP A 97 -10.20 2.15 10.83
C ASP A 97 -10.45 2.18 9.31
N ALA A 98 -11.62 1.76 8.86
CA ALA A 98 -12.03 1.86 7.46
C ALA A 98 -12.09 3.32 7.00
N LYS A 99 -12.70 4.20 7.80
CA LYS A 99 -12.79 5.64 7.54
C LYS A 99 -11.42 6.30 7.54
N GLY A 100 -10.56 5.97 8.53
CA GLY A 100 -9.19 6.45 8.59
C GLY A 100 -8.37 6.03 7.38
N SER A 101 -8.55 4.80 6.88
CA SER A 101 -7.87 4.33 5.68
C SER A 101 -8.33 5.07 4.42
N LEU A 102 -9.63 5.39 4.31
CA LEU A 102 -10.16 6.21 3.22
C LEU A 102 -9.54 7.61 3.23
N THR A 103 -9.48 8.24 4.42
CA THR A 103 -8.85 9.57 4.61
C THR A 103 -7.38 9.56 4.14
N ARG A 104 -6.61 8.55 4.51
CA ARG A 104 -5.21 8.42 4.09
C ARG A 104 -5.05 8.24 2.58
N GLY A 105 -5.99 7.57 1.91
CA GLY A 105 -6.03 7.50 0.46
C GLY A 105 -6.39 8.85 -0.18
N LEU A 106 -7.32 9.58 0.44
CA LEU A 106 -7.76 10.90 -0.02
C LEU A 106 -6.63 11.93 0.00
N GLU A 107 -5.71 11.88 0.97
CA GLU A 107 -4.52 12.74 1.01
C GLU A 107 -3.64 12.60 -0.24
N VAL A 108 -3.58 11.41 -0.85
CA VAL A 108 -2.84 11.22 -2.11
C VAL A 108 -3.60 11.81 -3.30
N VAL A 109 -4.94 11.80 -3.28
CA VAL A 109 -5.75 12.53 -4.26
C VAL A 109 -5.49 14.04 -4.13
N GLU A 110 -5.39 14.58 -2.89
CA GLU A 110 -5.03 15.98 -2.64
C GLU A 110 -3.64 16.31 -3.21
N PHE A 111 -2.65 15.44 -3.01
CA PHE A 111 -1.35 15.60 -3.64
C PHE A 111 -1.45 15.66 -5.17
N ALA A 112 -2.27 14.79 -5.78
CA ALA A 112 -2.50 14.77 -7.22
C ALA A 112 -3.19 16.04 -7.75
N CYS A 113 -3.98 16.75 -6.92
CA CYS A 113 -4.52 18.08 -7.26
C CYS A 113 -3.40 19.11 -7.52
N GLY A 114 -2.25 18.98 -6.86
CA GLY A 114 -1.08 19.83 -7.03
C GLY A 114 -0.21 19.49 -8.24
N ILE A 115 -0.60 18.54 -9.09
CA ILE A 115 0.23 18.00 -10.17
C ILE A 115 0.81 19.06 -11.13
N PRO A 116 0.14 20.20 -11.46
CA PRO A 116 0.73 21.23 -12.31
C PRO A 116 2.04 21.81 -11.75
N GLN A 117 2.20 21.84 -10.43
CA GLN A 117 3.43 22.32 -9.79
C GLN A 117 4.52 21.25 -9.78
N VAL A 118 4.14 19.99 -9.58
CA VAL A 118 5.09 18.87 -9.46
C VAL A 118 5.64 18.43 -10.82
N LEU A 119 4.89 18.68 -11.90
CA LEU A 119 5.32 18.37 -13.29
C LEU A 119 6.20 19.44 -13.93
N LYS A 120 6.48 20.56 -13.24
CA LYS A 120 7.42 21.57 -13.75
C LYS A 120 8.77 20.93 -14.04
N GLY A 121 9.34 21.29 -15.20
CA GLY A 121 10.70 20.93 -15.55
C GLY A 121 11.73 21.97 -15.10
N GLU A 122 12.98 21.66 -15.35
CA GLU A 122 14.12 22.55 -15.10
C GLU A 122 14.51 23.24 -16.40
N PHE A 123 14.97 24.47 -16.32
CA PHE A 123 15.47 25.26 -17.44
C PHE A 123 16.83 25.83 -17.11
N SER A 124 17.76 25.75 -18.06
CA SER A 124 19.09 26.35 -17.98
C SER A 124 19.35 27.17 -19.23
N GLU A 125 19.54 28.44 -19.06
CA GLU A 125 19.90 29.37 -20.12
C GLU A 125 21.40 29.32 -20.41
N ASN A 126 21.81 29.42 -21.64
CA ASN A 126 23.21 29.52 -22.08
C ASN A 126 24.12 28.41 -21.51
N VAL A 127 23.71 27.16 -21.61
CA VAL A 127 24.57 25.99 -21.30
C VAL A 127 25.75 25.84 -22.27
N GLY A 128 25.72 26.57 -23.37
CA GLY A 128 26.77 26.78 -24.35
C GLY A 128 26.44 28.07 -25.12
N THR A 129 27.30 28.52 -26.00
CA THR A 129 27.09 29.79 -26.75
C THR A 129 25.79 29.72 -27.58
N ASN A 130 24.76 30.51 -27.22
CA ASN A 130 23.43 30.54 -27.80
C ASN A 130 22.68 29.19 -27.69
N VAL A 131 22.95 28.43 -26.65
CA VAL A 131 22.32 27.09 -26.43
C VAL A 131 21.64 27.07 -25.09
N ASP A 132 20.34 26.77 -25.08
CA ASP A 132 19.56 26.52 -23.87
C ASP A 132 19.25 25.05 -23.73
N SER A 133 19.06 24.61 -22.48
CA SER A 133 18.63 23.24 -22.19
C SER A 133 17.51 23.24 -21.16
N TRP A 134 16.53 22.39 -21.38
CA TRP A 134 15.44 22.19 -20.40
C TRP A 134 14.96 20.76 -20.36
N SER A 135 14.30 20.42 -19.27
CA SER A 135 13.69 19.12 -19.10
C SER A 135 12.17 19.21 -18.97
N MET A 136 11.49 18.15 -19.37
CA MET A 136 10.06 17.98 -19.14
C MET A 136 9.74 16.53 -18.84
N ARG A 137 8.64 16.29 -18.08
CA ARG A 137 8.12 14.95 -17.80
C ARG A 137 6.93 14.67 -18.67
N GLN A 138 6.92 13.48 -19.26
CA GLN A 138 5.84 12.99 -20.10
C GLN A 138 5.28 11.67 -19.55
N PRO A 139 3.96 11.38 -19.71
CA PRO A 139 3.36 10.14 -19.27
C PRO A 139 3.93 8.93 -20.01
N LEU A 140 3.85 7.76 -19.38
CA LEU A 140 4.35 6.50 -19.92
C LEU A 140 3.42 5.89 -20.98
N GLY A 141 2.09 6.01 -20.78
CA GLY A 141 1.08 5.34 -21.59
C GLY A 141 0.00 4.66 -20.72
N VAL A 142 -0.34 3.43 -21.07
CA VAL A 142 -1.18 2.58 -20.22
C VAL A 142 -0.32 2.02 -19.10
N VAL A 143 -0.79 2.18 -17.86
CA VAL A 143 -0.12 1.64 -16.67
C VAL A 143 -1.11 0.83 -15.85
N ALA A 144 -0.62 -0.10 -15.04
CA ALA A 144 -1.47 -0.98 -14.24
C ALA A 144 -1.11 -0.93 -12.75
N GLY A 145 -2.12 -1.17 -11.91
CA GLY A 145 -1.98 -1.39 -10.48
C GLY A 145 -2.63 -2.69 -10.03
N ILE A 146 -1.95 -3.44 -9.18
CA ILE A 146 -2.45 -4.68 -8.59
C ILE A 146 -2.41 -4.48 -7.07
N THR A 147 -3.59 -4.53 -6.42
CA THR A 147 -3.73 -4.13 -5.03
C THR A 147 -4.24 -5.25 -4.13
N PRO A 148 -3.83 -5.28 -2.84
CA PRO A 148 -4.24 -6.27 -1.87
C PRO A 148 -5.61 -5.95 -1.26
N PHE A 149 -6.12 -6.87 -0.44
CA PHE A 149 -7.42 -6.75 0.22
C PHE A 149 -7.41 -5.80 1.42
N ASN A 150 -6.29 -5.63 2.10
CA ASN A 150 -6.29 -5.00 3.43
C ASN A 150 -6.59 -3.50 3.45
N PHE A 151 -6.48 -2.83 2.29
CA PHE A 151 -6.84 -1.41 2.11
C PHE A 151 -7.46 -1.19 0.72
N PRO A 152 -8.71 -1.61 0.50
CA PRO A 152 -9.34 -1.62 -0.84
C PRO A 152 -9.63 -0.23 -1.43
N ALA A 153 -9.52 0.84 -0.62
CA ALA A 153 -9.56 2.23 -1.08
C ALA A 153 -8.18 2.88 -1.08
N MET A 154 -7.46 2.79 0.06
CA MET A 154 -6.21 3.52 0.28
C MET A 154 -5.12 3.12 -0.72
N VAL A 155 -4.86 1.83 -0.87
CA VAL A 155 -3.76 1.36 -1.74
C VAL A 155 -4.03 1.63 -3.22
N PRO A 156 -5.22 1.41 -3.78
CA PRO A 156 -5.55 1.89 -5.12
C PRO A 156 -5.32 3.41 -5.28
N MET A 157 -5.74 4.22 -4.30
CA MET A 157 -5.55 5.68 -4.33
C MET A 157 -4.08 6.11 -4.15
N TRP A 158 -3.18 5.26 -3.74
CA TRP A 158 -1.73 5.55 -3.82
C TRP A 158 -1.21 5.55 -5.25
N MET A 159 -1.88 4.87 -6.17
CA MET A 159 -1.43 4.58 -7.52
C MET A 159 -2.14 5.43 -8.57
N PHE A 160 -3.44 5.21 -8.78
CA PHE A 160 -4.16 5.74 -9.94
C PHE A 160 -4.32 7.27 -9.95
N PRO A 161 -4.50 8.00 -8.83
CA PRO A 161 -4.67 9.45 -8.90
C PRO A 161 -3.44 10.15 -9.46
N ILE A 162 -2.25 9.75 -9.00
CA ILE A 162 -0.98 10.31 -9.50
C ILE A 162 -0.76 9.91 -10.96
N ALA A 163 -0.97 8.65 -11.30
CA ALA A 163 -0.80 8.17 -12.67
C ALA A 163 -1.70 8.95 -13.67
N ILE A 164 -2.98 9.10 -13.33
CA ILE A 164 -3.97 9.81 -14.14
C ILE A 164 -3.66 11.31 -14.21
N ALA A 165 -3.32 11.94 -13.09
CA ALA A 165 -2.94 13.35 -13.07
C ALA A 165 -1.67 13.63 -13.88
N CYS A 166 -0.72 12.68 -13.94
CA CYS A 166 0.45 12.74 -14.81
C CYS A 166 0.11 12.57 -16.31
N GLY A 167 -1.11 12.14 -16.66
CA GLY A 167 -1.58 11.97 -18.04
C GLY A 167 -1.56 10.54 -18.57
N ASN A 168 -1.38 9.54 -17.70
CA ASN A 168 -1.51 8.12 -18.06
C ASN A 168 -2.96 7.67 -18.05
N THR A 169 -3.25 6.55 -18.70
CA THR A 169 -4.43 5.74 -18.46
C THR A 169 -4.08 4.61 -17.50
N PHE A 170 -5.06 4.16 -16.71
CA PHE A 170 -4.81 3.24 -15.62
C PHE A 170 -5.76 2.05 -15.64
N ILE A 171 -5.20 0.85 -15.46
CA ILE A 171 -5.95 -0.39 -15.25
C ILE A 171 -5.69 -0.87 -13.83
N LEU A 172 -6.74 -0.92 -13.01
CA LEU A 172 -6.68 -1.43 -11.65
C LEU A 172 -7.17 -2.88 -11.60
N LYS A 173 -6.35 -3.78 -11.07
CA LYS A 173 -6.78 -5.11 -10.63
C LYS A 173 -6.83 -5.11 -9.10
N PRO A 174 -8.01 -4.90 -8.50
CA PRO A 174 -8.17 -4.98 -7.05
C PRO A 174 -8.12 -6.42 -6.55
N SER A 175 -8.09 -6.60 -5.24
CA SER A 175 -8.32 -7.91 -4.64
C SER A 175 -9.71 -8.45 -5.01
N GLU A 176 -9.79 -9.72 -5.34
CA GLU A 176 -11.05 -10.43 -5.60
C GLU A 176 -11.87 -10.69 -4.32
N LYS A 177 -11.30 -10.42 -3.14
CA LYS A 177 -11.95 -10.64 -1.84
C LYS A 177 -12.85 -9.47 -1.43
N ASP A 178 -12.51 -8.24 -1.86
CA ASP A 178 -13.20 -7.00 -1.49
C ASP A 178 -13.19 -5.96 -2.63
N PRO A 179 -13.71 -6.31 -3.82
CA PRO A 179 -13.59 -5.52 -5.03
C PRO A 179 -14.55 -4.32 -5.11
N SER A 180 -15.65 -4.32 -4.34
CA SER A 180 -16.75 -3.34 -4.51
C SER A 180 -16.31 -1.90 -4.30
N CYS A 181 -15.40 -1.65 -3.36
CA CYS A 181 -14.88 -0.31 -3.10
C CYS A 181 -14.18 0.27 -4.34
N SER A 182 -13.35 -0.52 -5.03
CA SER A 182 -12.66 -0.10 -6.26
C SER A 182 -13.62 0.20 -7.42
N ILE A 183 -14.70 -0.55 -7.55
CA ILE A 183 -15.77 -0.28 -8.54
C ILE A 183 -16.46 1.05 -8.22
N LYS A 184 -16.80 1.29 -6.95
CA LYS A 184 -17.40 2.56 -6.51
C LYS A 184 -16.49 3.75 -6.77
N LEU A 185 -15.19 3.64 -6.49
CA LEU A 185 -14.21 4.68 -6.81
C LEU A 185 -14.16 4.99 -8.31
N ALA A 186 -14.27 3.99 -9.18
CA ALA A 186 -14.33 4.18 -10.63
C ALA A 186 -15.57 4.95 -11.07
N GLN A 187 -16.73 4.63 -10.50
CA GLN A 187 -17.98 5.35 -10.75
C GLN A 187 -17.91 6.82 -10.29
N ILE A 188 -17.29 7.06 -9.13
CA ILE A 188 -17.07 8.42 -8.61
C ILE A 188 -16.11 9.21 -9.52
N LEU A 189 -15.05 8.58 -10.07
CA LEU A 189 -14.15 9.21 -11.04
C LEU A 189 -14.90 9.64 -12.32
N LYS A 190 -15.80 8.81 -12.84
CA LYS A 190 -16.65 9.19 -13.97
C LYS A 190 -17.52 10.40 -13.65
N GLN A 191 -18.15 10.43 -12.46
CA GLN A 191 -18.93 11.58 -11.98
C GLN A 191 -18.06 12.85 -11.81
N ALA A 192 -16.77 12.69 -11.50
CA ALA A 192 -15.80 13.79 -11.44
C ALA A 192 -15.40 14.33 -12.83
N GLY A 193 -15.90 13.74 -13.90
CA GLY A 193 -15.65 14.15 -15.29
C GLY A 193 -14.40 13.50 -15.91
N LEU A 194 -13.91 12.39 -15.36
CA LEU A 194 -12.87 11.61 -16.01
C LEU A 194 -13.43 10.96 -17.28
N PRO A 195 -12.80 11.11 -18.46
CA PRO A 195 -13.25 10.47 -19.69
C PRO A 195 -13.25 8.95 -19.58
N ASP A 196 -14.22 8.31 -20.23
CA ASP A 196 -14.34 6.86 -20.30
C ASP A 196 -13.04 6.24 -20.87
N GLY A 197 -12.64 5.09 -20.38
CA GLY A 197 -11.42 4.39 -20.77
C GLY A 197 -10.12 4.88 -20.11
N VAL A 198 -10.10 6.07 -19.47
CA VAL A 198 -8.90 6.56 -18.76
C VAL A 198 -8.64 5.77 -17.48
N PHE A 199 -9.68 5.37 -16.77
CA PHE A 199 -9.59 4.48 -15.61
C PHE A 199 -10.50 3.28 -15.79
N ASN A 200 -9.94 2.08 -15.63
CA ASN A 200 -10.66 0.82 -15.77
C ASN A 200 -10.35 -0.09 -14.58
N VAL A 201 -11.34 -0.84 -14.11
CA VAL A 201 -11.19 -1.84 -13.04
C VAL A 201 -11.50 -3.22 -13.61
N VAL A 202 -10.49 -4.09 -13.59
CA VAL A 202 -10.59 -5.47 -14.06
C VAL A 202 -10.38 -6.41 -12.88
N ASN A 203 -11.45 -7.02 -12.39
CA ASN A 203 -11.37 -8.04 -11.35
C ASN A 203 -10.72 -9.30 -11.92
N GLY A 204 -9.90 -9.99 -11.13
CA GLY A 204 -9.22 -11.17 -11.64
C GLY A 204 -8.33 -11.84 -10.60
N ASP A 205 -7.94 -13.04 -10.92
CA ASP A 205 -6.98 -13.87 -10.20
C ASP A 205 -5.60 -13.86 -10.88
N LYS A 206 -4.85 -14.95 -10.76
CA LYS A 206 -3.52 -15.10 -11.36
C LYS A 206 -3.52 -14.91 -12.88
N ASP A 207 -4.57 -15.38 -13.59
CA ASP A 207 -4.64 -15.28 -15.06
C ASP A 207 -4.66 -13.80 -15.51
N ALA A 208 -5.40 -12.95 -14.80
CA ALA A 208 -5.42 -11.51 -15.05
C ALA A 208 -4.07 -10.84 -14.71
N VAL A 209 -3.42 -11.25 -13.63
CA VAL A 209 -2.08 -10.76 -13.25
C VAL A 209 -1.06 -11.10 -14.33
N ASP A 210 -1.00 -12.35 -14.77
CA ASP A 210 -0.07 -12.80 -15.81
C ASP A 210 -0.30 -12.04 -17.12
N SER A 211 -1.57 -11.84 -17.49
CA SER A 211 -1.95 -11.06 -18.67
C SER A 211 -1.49 -9.60 -18.58
N ILE A 212 -1.56 -8.96 -17.41
CA ILE A 212 -0.99 -7.61 -17.17
C ILE A 212 0.52 -7.62 -17.38
N LEU A 213 1.21 -8.63 -16.87
CA LEU A 213 2.67 -8.71 -16.95
C LEU A 213 3.17 -8.98 -18.38
N GLU A 214 2.42 -9.72 -19.17
CA GLU A 214 2.76 -10.09 -20.55
C GLU A 214 2.37 -9.04 -21.61
N ASN A 215 1.29 -8.27 -21.37
CA ASN A 215 0.75 -7.35 -22.38
C ASN A 215 1.72 -6.20 -22.67
N LYS A 216 2.21 -6.10 -23.92
CA LYS A 216 3.26 -5.15 -24.36
C LYS A 216 2.85 -3.67 -24.32
N ASP A 217 1.56 -3.36 -24.31
CA ASP A 217 1.07 -2.00 -24.28
C ASP A 217 1.02 -1.43 -22.86
N ILE A 218 1.04 -2.26 -21.82
CA ILE A 218 1.21 -1.83 -20.42
C ILE A 218 2.68 -1.48 -20.16
N LYS A 219 2.97 -0.23 -19.79
CA LYS A 219 4.33 0.31 -19.66
C LYS A 219 4.90 0.27 -18.25
N ALA A 220 4.02 0.24 -17.24
CA ALA A 220 4.44 0.16 -15.85
C ALA A 220 3.43 -0.65 -15.03
N VAL A 221 3.93 -1.34 -14.02
CA VAL A 221 3.11 -2.09 -13.05
C VAL A 221 3.49 -1.67 -11.63
N SER A 222 2.49 -1.28 -10.86
CA SER A 222 2.60 -1.02 -9.43
C SER A 222 1.89 -2.12 -8.66
N PHE A 223 2.53 -2.67 -7.65
CA PHE A 223 2.02 -3.81 -6.87
C PHE A 223 2.22 -3.62 -5.38
N VAL A 224 1.24 -4.05 -4.61
CA VAL A 224 1.36 -4.26 -3.16
C VAL A 224 0.78 -5.62 -2.80
N GLY A 225 1.52 -6.43 -2.04
CA GLY A 225 1.05 -7.74 -1.58
C GLY A 225 2.14 -8.56 -0.89
N SER A 226 2.00 -9.89 -0.86
CA SER A 226 2.96 -10.77 -0.21
C SER A 226 4.30 -10.84 -0.95
N THR A 227 5.39 -11.03 -0.22
CA THR A 227 6.77 -11.06 -0.77
C THR A 227 6.98 -12.05 -1.92
N PRO A 228 6.49 -13.29 -1.89
CA PRO A 228 6.66 -14.20 -3.01
C PRO A 228 6.00 -13.68 -4.30
N ILE A 229 4.82 -13.04 -4.16
CA ILE A 229 4.10 -12.47 -5.31
C ILE A 229 4.77 -11.17 -5.77
N ALA A 230 5.23 -10.31 -4.85
CA ALA A 230 5.99 -9.11 -5.20
C ALA A 230 7.24 -9.43 -6.04
N LYS A 231 7.99 -10.46 -5.61
CA LYS A 231 9.15 -10.96 -6.36
C LYS A 231 8.75 -11.48 -7.74
N TYR A 232 7.70 -12.31 -7.82
CA TYR A 232 7.18 -12.84 -9.08
C TYR A 232 6.79 -11.74 -10.05
N ILE A 233 6.07 -10.72 -9.58
CA ILE A 233 5.65 -9.56 -10.39
C ILE A 233 6.86 -8.76 -10.85
N TYR A 234 7.81 -8.49 -9.96
CA TYR A 234 9.02 -7.77 -10.30
C TYR A 234 9.80 -8.47 -11.42
N GLU A 235 10.09 -9.77 -11.26
CA GLU A 235 10.87 -10.55 -12.22
C GLU A 235 10.17 -10.62 -13.59
N ASN A 236 8.85 -10.89 -13.61
CA ASN A 236 8.11 -11.03 -14.85
C ASN A 236 7.82 -9.68 -15.53
N ALA A 237 7.54 -8.60 -14.77
CA ALA A 237 7.41 -7.27 -15.34
C ALA A 237 8.72 -6.78 -15.95
N ALA A 238 9.85 -6.95 -15.27
CA ALA A 238 11.18 -6.58 -15.76
C ALA A 238 11.56 -7.38 -17.01
N LYS A 239 11.29 -8.70 -17.03
CA LYS A 239 11.49 -9.55 -18.21
C LYS A 239 10.72 -9.07 -19.44
N ASN A 240 9.56 -8.45 -19.24
CA ASN A 240 8.73 -7.87 -20.28
C ASN A 240 8.96 -6.35 -20.47
N GLU A 241 10.12 -5.84 -20.07
CA GLU A 241 10.57 -4.44 -20.24
C GLU A 241 9.65 -3.38 -19.64
N LYS A 242 8.87 -3.76 -18.62
CA LYS A 242 7.99 -2.83 -17.90
C LYS A 242 8.72 -2.18 -16.73
N ARG A 243 8.41 -0.91 -16.49
CA ARG A 243 8.75 -0.28 -15.23
C ARG A 243 7.94 -0.94 -14.12
N VAL A 244 8.55 -1.24 -12.99
CA VAL A 244 7.89 -1.94 -11.89
C VAL A 244 8.30 -1.39 -10.54
N GLN A 245 7.32 -1.24 -9.66
CA GLN A 245 7.49 -1.10 -8.21
C GLN A 245 6.62 -2.14 -7.54
N ALA A 246 7.21 -3.04 -6.78
CA ALA A 246 6.49 -4.13 -6.14
C ALA A 246 6.79 -4.16 -4.64
N LEU A 247 5.83 -3.70 -3.85
CA LEU A 247 5.93 -3.70 -2.39
C LEU A 247 5.55 -5.08 -1.86
N GLY A 248 6.49 -5.67 -1.12
CA GLY A 248 6.36 -6.99 -0.51
C GLY A 248 5.89 -6.93 0.93
N GLY A 249 6.06 -8.04 1.63
CA GLY A 249 5.71 -8.20 3.03
C GLY A 249 6.62 -7.43 3.99
N ALA A 250 6.32 -7.55 5.26
CA ALA A 250 6.98 -6.84 6.33
C ALA A 250 7.08 -7.70 7.61
N LYS A 251 8.03 -7.37 8.46
CA LYS A 251 8.11 -7.79 9.85
C LYS A 251 8.57 -6.59 10.67
N ASN A 252 7.63 -5.70 10.96
CA ASN A 252 7.98 -4.43 11.57
C ASN A 252 8.23 -4.61 13.08
N HIS A 253 9.22 -3.88 13.56
CA HIS A 253 9.68 -3.91 14.94
C HIS A 253 9.42 -2.57 15.64
N LEU A 254 8.97 -2.62 16.89
CA LEU A 254 8.90 -1.45 17.75
C LEU A 254 9.85 -1.66 18.92
N VAL A 255 10.90 -0.85 18.99
CA VAL A 255 11.90 -0.86 20.06
C VAL A 255 11.36 -0.07 21.26
N VAL A 256 11.34 -0.70 22.41
CA VAL A 256 10.93 -0.09 23.69
C VAL A 256 12.16 0.08 24.57
N MET A 257 12.63 1.33 24.71
CA MET A 257 13.79 1.67 25.53
C MET A 257 13.42 1.80 27.00
N PRO A 258 14.35 1.56 27.94
CA PRO A 258 14.07 1.64 29.39
C PRO A 258 13.60 3.01 29.89
N ASP A 259 14.00 4.08 29.18
CA ASP A 259 13.68 5.48 29.50
C ASP A 259 12.35 5.98 28.89
N CYS A 260 11.67 5.14 28.10
CA CYS A 260 10.48 5.55 27.35
C CYS A 260 9.27 5.84 28.27
N ASP A 261 8.26 6.51 27.70
CA ASP A 261 6.90 6.47 28.23
C ASP A 261 6.30 5.09 27.95
N ILE A 262 6.36 4.22 28.95
CA ILE A 262 5.90 2.83 28.82
C ILE A 262 4.39 2.75 28.51
N ASP A 263 3.56 3.63 29.06
CA ASP A 263 2.12 3.61 28.81
C ASP A 263 1.81 4.09 27.40
N GLY A 264 2.53 5.10 26.92
CA GLY A 264 2.50 5.53 25.52
C GLY A 264 2.95 4.42 24.55
N ALA A 265 4.04 3.72 24.88
CA ALA A 265 4.54 2.60 24.08
C ALA A 265 3.55 1.43 24.02
N VAL A 266 2.95 1.07 25.16
CA VAL A 266 1.92 0.01 25.24
C VAL A 266 0.67 0.39 24.43
N ASN A 267 0.17 1.63 24.56
CA ASN A 267 -0.98 2.10 23.76
C ASN A 267 -0.66 2.10 22.27
N GLY A 268 0.54 2.55 21.90
CA GLY A 268 1.03 2.50 20.52
C GLY A 268 1.08 1.07 19.97
N LEU A 269 1.60 0.12 20.73
CA LEU A 269 1.66 -1.29 20.36
C LEU A 269 0.26 -1.90 20.21
N MET A 270 -0.69 -1.59 21.10
CA MET A 270 -2.07 -2.08 20.98
C MET A 270 -2.69 -1.69 19.62
N GLY A 271 -2.67 -0.41 19.28
CA GLY A 271 -3.21 0.07 18.00
C GLY A 271 -2.43 -0.44 16.79
N ALA A 272 -1.10 -0.57 16.89
CA ALA A 272 -0.24 -0.96 15.80
C ALA A 272 -0.21 -2.47 15.51
N ALA A 273 -0.36 -3.31 16.54
CA ALA A 273 -0.31 -4.76 16.40
C ALA A 273 -1.68 -5.39 16.15
N TYR A 274 -2.74 -4.84 16.78
CA TYR A 274 -4.08 -5.44 16.77
C TYR A 274 -5.09 -4.66 15.92
N GLY A 275 -4.85 -3.39 15.62
CA GLY A 275 -5.71 -2.63 14.70
C GLY A 275 -5.84 -3.34 13.34
N SER A 276 -7.05 -3.34 12.78
CA SER A 276 -7.39 -4.11 11.56
C SER A 276 -7.02 -5.60 11.67
N ALA A 277 -7.17 -6.20 12.85
CA ALA A 277 -6.78 -7.58 13.16
C ALA A 277 -5.32 -7.92 12.75
N GLY A 278 -4.41 -6.93 12.79
CA GLY A 278 -3.01 -7.09 12.37
C GLY A 278 -2.80 -7.20 10.86
N GLU A 279 -3.82 -7.04 10.04
CA GLU A 279 -3.76 -7.13 8.57
C GLU A 279 -3.30 -5.80 7.93
N ARG A 280 -2.23 -5.22 8.47
CA ARG A 280 -1.59 -4.00 7.93
C ARG A 280 -0.14 -4.27 7.56
N CYS A 281 0.29 -3.78 6.40
CA CYS A 281 1.70 -3.82 5.98
C CYS A 281 2.64 -3.09 6.96
N MET A 282 2.10 -2.13 7.74
CA MET A 282 2.82 -1.36 8.75
C MET A 282 2.49 -1.78 10.18
N ALA A 283 1.76 -2.91 10.38
CA ALA A 283 1.52 -3.45 11.72
C ALA A 283 2.84 -3.75 12.44
N GLN A 284 2.94 -3.36 13.71
CA GLN A 284 4.08 -3.71 14.55
C GLN A 284 3.88 -5.13 15.10
N SER A 285 4.54 -6.09 14.47
CA SER A 285 4.38 -7.52 14.79
C SER A 285 5.44 -8.03 15.78
N VAL A 286 6.46 -7.21 16.06
CA VAL A 286 7.52 -7.50 17.03
C VAL A 286 7.74 -6.30 17.94
N ALA A 287 7.64 -6.49 19.25
CA ALA A 287 8.10 -5.55 20.26
C ALA A 287 9.48 -5.98 20.74
N VAL A 288 10.48 -5.10 20.60
CA VAL A 288 11.86 -5.34 21.08
C VAL A 288 12.06 -4.63 22.40
N ALA A 289 12.03 -5.38 23.49
CA ALA A 289 12.21 -4.85 24.85
C ALA A 289 13.71 -4.78 25.18
N VAL A 290 14.22 -3.58 25.41
CA VAL A 290 15.65 -3.33 25.71
C VAL A 290 15.90 -3.30 27.21
N GLY A 291 16.96 -3.97 27.67
CA GLY A 291 17.34 -4.01 29.09
C GLY A 291 16.29 -4.67 29.98
N GLY A 292 15.97 -4.04 31.12
CA GLY A 292 15.05 -4.59 32.13
C GLY A 292 13.55 -4.32 31.87
N ILE A 293 13.16 -3.63 30.77
CA ILE A 293 11.77 -3.17 30.56
C ILE A 293 10.81 -4.31 30.22
N GLY A 294 11.30 -5.48 29.82
CA GLY A 294 10.51 -6.58 29.24
C GLY A 294 9.37 -7.06 30.14
N ASP A 295 9.61 -7.26 31.44
CA ASP A 295 8.57 -7.77 32.35
C ASP A 295 7.45 -6.76 32.55
N GLN A 296 7.78 -5.48 32.69
CA GLN A 296 6.80 -4.41 32.80
C GLN A 296 5.98 -4.27 31.53
N LEU A 297 6.64 -4.32 30.35
CA LEU A 297 6.00 -4.26 29.04
C LEU A 297 5.00 -5.41 28.85
N VAL A 298 5.43 -6.65 29.08
CA VAL A 298 4.59 -7.84 28.91
C VAL A 298 3.42 -7.83 29.88
N SER A 299 3.64 -7.45 31.14
CA SER A 299 2.57 -7.34 32.17
C SER A 299 1.49 -6.31 31.81
N LYS A 300 1.89 -5.16 31.23
CA LYS A 300 0.93 -4.13 30.79
C LYS A 300 0.21 -4.54 29.52
N LEU A 301 0.94 -5.10 28.54
CA LEU A 301 0.37 -5.58 27.26
C LEU A 301 -0.63 -6.70 27.51
N SER A 302 -0.30 -7.71 28.34
CA SER A 302 -1.17 -8.85 28.55
C SER A 302 -2.55 -8.46 29.06
N LYS A 303 -2.62 -7.50 29.98
CA LYS A 303 -3.90 -6.98 30.52
C LYS A 303 -4.75 -6.30 29.43
N LYS A 304 -4.10 -5.53 28.52
CA LYS A 304 -4.81 -4.83 27.45
C LYS A 304 -5.23 -5.76 26.33
N VAL A 305 -4.40 -6.74 25.98
CA VAL A 305 -4.71 -7.74 24.94
C VAL A 305 -5.85 -8.65 25.37
N ASP A 306 -5.85 -9.06 26.65
CA ASP A 306 -6.94 -9.87 27.22
C ASP A 306 -8.27 -9.10 27.27
N ALA A 307 -8.22 -7.78 27.49
CA ALA A 307 -9.39 -6.90 27.56
C ALA A 307 -9.85 -6.37 26.17
N LEU A 308 -9.17 -6.76 25.07
CA LEU A 308 -9.45 -6.25 23.73
C LEU A 308 -10.87 -6.62 23.26
N LYS A 309 -11.65 -5.62 22.90
CA LYS A 309 -13.04 -5.80 22.45
C LYS A 309 -13.07 -6.20 20.98
N VAL A 310 -13.23 -7.49 20.75
CA VAL A 310 -13.35 -8.04 19.39
C VAL A 310 -14.81 -8.18 19.01
N GLY A 311 -15.18 -7.71 17.83
CA GLY A 311 -16.58 -7.76 17.36
C GLY A 311 -16.75 -7.30 15.90
N PRO A 312 -17.98 -7.27 15.40
CA PRO A 312 -18.25 -6.86 14.02
C PRO A 312 -17.88 -5.39 13.81
N GLY A 313 -17.35 -5.07 12.64
CA GLY A 313 -16.76 -3.76 12.34
C GLY A 313 -17.75 -2.59 12.43
N MET A 314 -19.05 -2.83 12.26
CA MET A 314 -20.09 -1.78 12.41
C MET A 314 -20.52 -1.53 13.86
N ASP A 315 -20.12 -2.38 14.81
CA ASP A 315 -20.36 -2.12 16.23
C ASP A 315 -19.33 -1.09 16.74
N LYS A 316 -19.83 0.05 17.23
CA LYS A 316 -19.00 1.15 17.77
C LYS A 316 -18.17 0.77 19.00
N ASN A 317 -18.51 -0.33 19.68
CA ASN A 317 -17.75 -0.83 20.83
C ASN A 317 -16.60 -1.75 20.43
N SER A 318 -16.55 -2.19 19.16
CA SER A 318 -15.49 -3.06 18.68
C SER A 318 -14.19 -2.28 18.46
N GLU A 319 -13.08 -2.80 19.00
CA GLU A 319 -11.72 -2.28 18.81
C GLU A 319 -10.98 -3.06 17.70
N MET A 320 -11.37 -4.32 17.48
CA MET A 320 -10.81 -5.20 16.46
C MET A 320 -11.91 -6.00 15.78
N GLY A 321 -11.89 -6.05 14.43
CA GLY A 321 -12.78 -6.84 13.60
C GLY A 321 -12.27 -8.27 13.36
N PRO A 322 -12.96 -9.05 12.48
CA PRO A 322 -12.50 -10.37 12.03
C PRO A 322 -11.34 -10.27 11.04
N LEU A 323 -10.72 -11.40 10.73
CA LEU A 323 -9.83 -11.58 9.58
C LEU A 323 -10.65 -11.70 8.29
N VAL A 324 -10.03 -11.39 7.14
CA VAL A 324 -10.73 -11.26 5.84
C VAL A 324 -11.31 -12.58 5.32
N THR A 325 -10.67 -13.72 5.57
CA THR A 325 -11.15 -15.04 5.12
C THR A 325 -10.94 -16.13 6.17
N LYS A 326 -11.70 -17.23 6.02
CA LYS A 326 -11.56 -18.43 6.87
C LYS A 326 -10.17 -19.07 6.71
N GLU A 327 -9.66 -19.15 5.50
CA GLU A 327 -8.35 -19.72 5.23
C GLU A 327 -7.24 -18.92 5.93
N HIS A 328 -7.40 -17.59 5.97
CA HIS A 328 -6.45 -16.74 6.66
C HIS A 328 -6.55 -16.89 8.19
N LEU A 329 -7.75 -17.04 8.72
CA LEU A 329 -7.98 -17.36 10.15
C LEU A 329 -7.25 -18.65 10.55
N GLU A 330 -7.40 -19.71 9.77
CA GLU A 330 -6.74 -20.99 10.07
C GLU A 330 -5.21 -20.88 9.93
N LYS A 331 -4.71 -20.12 8.96
CA LYS A 331 -3.28 -19.80 8.84
C LYS A 331 -2.75 -19.10 10.08
N VAL A 332 -3.44 -18.08 10.59
CA VAL A 332 -3.02 -17.33 11.79
C VAL A 332 -3.02 -18.22 13.02
N LYS A 333 -4.07 -19.04 13.22
CA LYS A 333 -4.11 -20.04 14.31
C LYS A 333 -2.93 -21.01 14.22
N GLY A 334 -2.60 -21.48 13.00
CA GLY A 334 -1.44 -22.35 12.79
C GLY A 334 -0.10 -21.72 13.17
N TYR A 335 0.05 -20.40 12.98
CA TYR A 335 1.23 -19.68 13.48
C TYR A 335 1.28 -19.56 15.00
N VAL A 336 0.13 -19.44 15.67
CA VAL A 336 0.07 -19.45 17.15
C VAL A 336 0.48 -20.82 17.67
N ASP A 337 -0.02 -21.92 17.06
CA ASP A 337 0.38 -23.30 17.39
C ASP A 337 1.89 -23.50 17.18
N LEU A 338 2.42 -22.96 16.07
CA LEU A 338 3.83 -23.05 15.72
C LEU A 338 4.70 -22.33 16.75
N GLY A 339 4.32 -21.13 17.19
CA GLY A 339 5.05 -20.36 18.20
C GLY A 339 5.18 -21.09 19.53
N VAL A 340 4.11 -21.75 19.96
CA VAL A 340 4.12 -22.62 21.16
C VAL A 340 5.08 -23.80 20.95
N LYS A 341 5.00 -24.45 19.79
CA LYS A 341 5.86 -25.59 19.45
C LYS A 341 7.33 -25.21 19.37
N GLU A 342 7.66 -24.00 18.92
CA GLU A 342 9.02 -23.46 18.84
C GLU A 342 9.57 -23.02 20.22
N GLY A 343 8.74 -23.06 21.27
CA GLY A 343 9.14 -22.77 22.66
C GLY A 343 9.00 -21.31 23.04
N ALA A 344 8.28 -20.48 22.28
CA ALA A 344 7.87 -19.17 22.72
C ALA A 344 6.79 -19.26 23.80
N LYS A 345 6.82 -18.34 24.77
CA LYS A 345 5.82 -18.29 25.83
C LYS A 345 4.57 -17.59 25.36
N LEU A 346 3.49 -18.33 25.12
CA LEU A 346 2.18 -17.77 24.84
C LEU A 346 1.61 -17.15 26.13
N VAL A 347 1.49 -15.82 26.15
CA VAL A 347 1.04 -15.05 27.33
C VAL A 347 -0.46 -14.81 27.27
N VAL A 348 -0.98 -14.48 26.09
CA VAL A 348 -2.43 -14.36 25.85
C VAL A 348 -2.76 -15.18 24.61
N ASP A 349 -3.80 -16.03 24.71
CA ASP A 349 -4.25 -16.92 23.67
C ASP A 349 -5.65 -16.53 23.17
N GLY A 350 -5.72 -15.89 22.02
CA GLY A 350 -6.95 -15.45 21.41
C GLY A 350 -7.67 -16.49 20.53
N ARG A 351 -7.13 -17.72 20.36
CA ARG A 351 -7.67 -18.74 19.42
C ARG A 351 -9.07 -19.24 19.77
N ASN A 352 -9.43 -19.20 21.05
CA ASN A 352 -10.68 -19.76 21.58
C ASN A 352 -11.80 -18.72 21.70
N LEU A 353 -11.62 -17.53 21.11
CA LEU A 353 -12.66 -16.51 21.13
C LEU A 353 -13.96 -17.04 20.48
N LYS A 354 -15.08 -16.85 21.20
CA LYS A 354 -16.43 -17.14 20.71
C LYS A 354 -17.29 -15.91 20.85
N LEU A 355 -17.92 -15.49 19.77
CA LEU A 355 -18.84 -14.35 19.75
C LEU A 355 -20.24 -14.84 19.48
N GLN A 356 -21.15 -14.62 20.42
CA GLN A 356 -22.55 -15.05 20.32
C GLN A 356 -23.21 -14.32 19.13
N GLY A 357 -23.86 -15.10 18.24
CA GLY A 357 -24.49 -14.61 17.02
C GLY A 357 -23.53 -14.40 15.83
N TYR A 358 -22.24 -14.67 16.03
CA TYR A 358 -21.21 -14.55 14.99
C TYR A 358 -20.30 -15.78 14.91
N GLU A 359 -20.83 -16.95 15.24
CA GLU A 359 -20.08 -18.23 15.36
C GLU A 359 -19.43 -18.66 14.04
N LYS A 360 -19.97 -18.20 12.91
CA LYS A 360 -19.43 -18.47 11.56
C LYS A 360 -18.44 -17.41 11.10
N GLY A 361 -18.34 -16.27 11.79
CA GLY A 361 -17.42 -15.18 11.47
C GLY A 361 -15.95 -15.58 11.64
N PHE A 362 -15.08 -14.89 10.97
CA PHE A 362 -13.64 -15.21 10.94
C PHE A 362 -12.87 -14.53 12.06
N PHE A 363 -13.40 -14.58 13.28
CA PHE A 363 -12.85 -13.92 14.45
C PHE A 363 -11.76 -14.72 15.16
N ILE A 364 -10.78 -13.99 15.66
CA ILE A 364 -9.74 -14.46 16.59
C ILE A 364 -9.43 -13.33 17.56
N GLY A 365 -9.15 -13.64 18.81
CA GLY A 365 -8.68 -12.65 19.80
C GLY A 365 -7.22 -12.25 19.57
N GLY A 366 -6.76 -11.25 20.31
CA GLY A 366 -5.36 -10.89 20.32
C GLY A 366 -4.49 -12.00 20.90
N CYS A 367 -3.36 -12.30 20.27
CA CYS A 367 -2.36 -13.24 20.78
C CYS A 367 -1.08 -12.50 21.14
N LEU A 368 -0.48 -12.83 22.28
CA LEU A 368 0.75 -12.24 22.76
C LEU A 368 1.76 -13.33 23.12
N PHE A 369 2.92 -13.29 22.47
CA PHE A 369 4.07 -14.14 22.80
C PHE A 369 5.17 -13.36 23.48
N ASP A 370 5.83 -13.98 24.47
CA ASP A 370 7.05 -13.52 25.11
C ASP A 370 8.19 -14.50 24.86
N ASN A 371 9.42 -14.05 25.10
CA ASN A 371 10.65 -14.84 24.93
C ASN A 371 10.81 -15.39 23.50
N VAL A 372 10.33 -14.66 22.50
CA VAL A 372 10.51 -15.02 21.09
C VAL A 372 11.96 -14.82 20.69
N LYS A 373 12.54 -15.78 19.98
CA LYS A 373 13.92 -15.77 19.51
C LYS A 373 13.98 -15.53 17.99
N LYS A 374 15.12 -14.98 17.53
CA LYS A 374 15.34 -14.63 16.12
C LYS A 374 15.33 -15.81 15.14
N ASP A 375 15.52 -17.03 15.59
CA ASP A 375 15.51 -18.26 14.81
C ASP A 375 14.11 -18.86 14.62
N MET A 376 13.14 -18.46 15.43
CA MET A 376 11.75 -18.91 15.35
C MET A 376 11.05 -18.39 14.07
N ARG A 377 10.21 -19.23 13.47
CA ARG A 377 9.43 -18.84 12.28
C ARG A 377 8.42 -17.74 12.56
N ILE A 378 7.82 -17.74 13.78
CA ILE A 378 6.91 -16.65 14.18
C ILE A 378 7.61 -15.28 14.27
N TYR A 379 8.95 -15.24 14.40
CA TYR A 379 9.75 -14.03 14.29
C TYR A 379 10.09 -13.70 12.83
N LYS A 380 10.51 -14.70 12.04
CA LYS A 380 11.02 -14.50 10.68
C LYS A 380 9.91 -14.20 9.67
N GLU A 381 8.77 -14.89 9.77
CA GLU A 381 7.73 -14.89 8.77
C GLU A 381 6.63 -13.85 9.08
N GLU A 382 6.07 -13.25 8.04
CA GLU A 382 4.91 -12.37 8.16
C GLU A 382 3.64 -13.18 8.44
N ILE A 383 3.05 -12.99 9.62
CA ILE A 383 1.83 -13.68 10.05
C ILE A 383 0.60 -13.01 9.43
N PHE A 384 0.57 -11.69 9.42
CA PHE A 384 -0.53 -10.84 8.93
C PHE A 384 -1.83 -11.05 9.71
N GLY A 385 -1.71 -11.14 11.03
CA GLY A 385 -2.79 -11.39 11.96
C GLY A 385 -2.51 -10.77 13.33
N PRO A 386 -3.46 -10.82 14.30
CA PRO A 386 -3.36 -10.15 15.59
C PRO A 386 -2.44 -10.93 16.56
N VAL A 387 -1.19 -11.09 16.17
CA VAL A 387 -0.16 -11.83 16.92
C VAL A 387 1.06 -10.94 17.12
N LEU A 388 1.30 -10.53 18.37
CA LEU A 388 2.45 -9.74 18.77
C LEU A 388 3.50 -10.63 19.45
N SER A 389 4.74 -10.52 18.96
CA SER A 389 5.91 -11.23 19.50
C SER A 389 6.79 -10.27 20.30
N VAL A 390 7.14 -10.60 21.55
CA VAL A 390 8.10 -9.85 22.34
C VAL A 390 9.45 -10.53 22.29
N VAL A 391 10.46 -9.80 21.80
CA VAL A 391 11.88 -10.18 21.78
C VAL A 391 12.61 -9.34 22.83
N ARG A 392 13.43 -9.98 23.65
CA ARG A 392 14.19 -9.32 24.71
C ARG A 392 15.66 -9.22 24.31
N VAL A 393 16.23 -8.01 24.40
CA VAL A 393 17.64 -7.74 24.15
C VAL A 393 18.24 -6.93 25.30
N LYS A 394 19.56 -6.97 25.42
CA LYS A 394 20.25 -6.31 26.55
C LYS A 394 20.51 -4.82 26.27
N THR A 395 20.87 -4.48 25.03
CA THR A 395 21.34 -3.13 24.69
C THR A 395 20.64 -2.60 23.43
N PHE A 396 20.76 -1.30 23.23
CA PHE A 396 20.34 -0.59 22.03
C PHE A 396 21.02 -1.13 20.75
N GLU A 397 22.30 -1.47 20.84
CA GLU A 397 23.08 -2.01 19.74
C GLU A 397 22.57 -3.39 19.33
N GLU A 398 22.24 -4.25 20.31
CA GLU A 398 21.63 -5.55 20.04
C GLU A 398 20.25 -5.39 19.34
N ALA A 399 19.41 -4.43 19.76
CA ALA A 399 18.14 -4.13 19.10
C ALA A 399 18.35 -3.68 17.66
N THR A 400 19.27 -2.73 17.43
CA THR A 400 19.59 -2.23 16.08
C THR A 400 20.14 -3.35 15.19
N LYS A 401 21.03 -4.18 15.70
CA LYS A 401 21.59 -5.32 14.96
C LYS A 401 20.52 -6.34 14.60
N LEU A 402 19.63 -6.71 15.55
CA LEU A 402 18.54 -7.65 15.34
C LEU A 402 17.66 -7.23 14.16
N ILE A 403 17.30 -5.95 14.09
CA ILE A 403 16.44 -5.38 13.04
C ILE A 403 17.21 -5.30 11.71
N ASN A 404 18.46 -4.88 11.75
CA ASN A 404 19.28 -4.77 10.54
C ASN A 404 19.59 -6.12 9.89
N GLU A 405 19.66 -7.21 10.66
CA GLU A 405 19.84 -8.58 10.17
C GLU A 405 18.55 -9.19 9.60
N HIS A 406 17.38 -8.60 9.86
CA HIS A 406 16.11 -9.12 9.35
C HIS A 406 16.00 -8.91 7.82
N GLU A 407 15.38 -9.88 7.13
CA GLU A 407 15.21 -9.84 5.66
C GLU A 407 14.26 -8.75 5.17
N TYR A 408 13.33 -8.27 6.02
CA TYR A 408 12.42 -7.19 5.73
C TYR A 408 12.91 -5.84 6.27
N GLY A 409 12.50 -4.75 5.60
CA GLY A 409 12.86 -3.40 5.99
C GLY A 409 11.79 -2.39 5.62
N ASN A 410 10.51 -2.69 5.91
CA ASN A 410 9.40 -1.80 5.57
C ASN A 410 9.28 -0.64 6.55
N GLY A 411 8.97 -0.92 7.82
CA GLY A 411 8.81 0.08 8.85
C GLY A 411 9.43 -0.38 10.18
N VAL A 412 9.81 0.61 11.00
CA VAL A 412 10.34 0.40 12.35
C VAL A 412 9.99 1.59 13.22
N SER A 413 9.84 1.37 14.52
CA SER A 413 9.64 2.45 15.49
C SER A 413 10.53 2.28 16.71
N ILE A 414 10.86 3.39 17.36
CA ILE A 414 11.52 3.41 18.67
C ILE A 414 10.77 4.32 19.62
N TYR A 415 10.57 3.87 20.85
CA TYR A 415 10.06 4.67 21.95
C TYR A 415 11.17 4.93 22.97
N THR A 416 11.54 6.19 23.10
CA THR A 416 12.61 6.69 23.98
C THR A 416 12.38 8.16 24.32
N ARG A 417 12.89 8.63 25.45
CA ARG A 417 13.00 10.06 25.81
C ARG A 417 14.38 10.63 25.52
N ASP A 418 15.33 9.77 25.11
CA ASP A 418 16.68 10.17 24.75
C ASP A 418 16.74 10.57 23.28
N GLY A 419 17.01 11.86 23.02
CA GLY A 419 17.13 12.42 21.68
C GLY A 419 18.32 11.84 20.90
N ASP A 420 19.42 11.52 21.56
CA ASP A 420 20.61 10.90 20.91
C ASP A 420 20.29 9.47 20.46
N ALA A 421 19.65 8.68 21.32
CA ALA A 421 19.18 7.35 20.95
C ALA A 421 18.23 7.38 19.75
N GLY A 422 17.25 8.29 19.74
CA GLY A 422 16.31 8.45 18.63
C GLY A 422 16.99 8.84 17.32
N ARG A 423 17.89 9.81 17.35
CA ARG A 423 18.66 10.27 16.17
C ARG A 423 19.62 9.20 15.66
N THR A 424 20.32 8.55 16.56
CA THR A 424 21.27 7.48 16.20
C THR A 424 20.56 6.29 15.60
N PHE A 425 19.39 5.92 16.16
CA PHE A 425 18.54 4.87 15.61
C PHE A 425 18.14 5.19 14.17
N ALA A 426 17.54 6.36 13.93
CA ALA A 426 17.10 6.78 12.60
C ALA A 426 18.25 6.77 11.57
N SER A 427 19.47 7.07 11.99
CA SER A 427 20.66 7.08 11.12
C SER A 427 21.23 5.69 10.81
N LYS A 428 21.18 4.75 11.77
CA LYS A 428 21.83 3.43 11.65
C LYS A 428 20.91 2.32 11.17
N ILE A 429 19.60 2.50 11.29
CA ILE A 429 18.65 1.45 10.98
C ILE A 429 18.47 1.29 9.46
N GLN A 430 18.48 0.05 8.98
CA GLN A 430 18.35 -0.29 7.55
C GLN A 430 16.90 -0.66 7.21
N VAL A 431 16.01 0.33 7.35
CA VAL A 431 14.56 0.21 7.12
C VAL A 431 14.06 1.46 6.39
N GLY A 432 13.10 1.32 5.52
CA GLY A 432 12.63 2.41 4.66
C GLY A 432 11.86 3.52 5.38
N MET A 433 11.12 3.19 6.44
CA MET A 433 10.30 4.15 7.20
C MET A 433 10.56 4.00 8.69
N VAL A 434 10.90 5.11 9.36
CA VAL A 434 11.32 5.12 10.77
C VAL A 434 10.43 6.07 11.57
N GLY A 435 9.87 5.58 12.67
CA GLY A 435 9.12 6.36 13.66
C GLY A 435 9.91 6.56 14.96
N ILE A 436 9.93 7.78 15.47
CA ILE A 436 10.43 8.10 16.80
C ILE A 436 9.23 8.53 17.64
N ASN A 437 8.86 7.73 18.63
CA ASN A 437 7.64 7.89 19.44
C ASN A 437 6.34 7.92 18.58
N VAL A 438 6.37 7.33 17.40
CA VAL A 438 5.24 7.14 16.50
C VAL A 438 5.13 5.65 16.17
N PRO A 439 4.02 4.98 16.52
CA PRO A 439 3.94 3.52 16.42
C PRO A 439 3.84 3.00 14.99
N ILE A 440 3.25 3.76 14.07
CA ILE A 440 3.10 3.41 12.65
C ILE A 440 3.59 4.58 11.81
N PRO A 441 4.86 4.57 11.34
CA PRO A 441 5.48 5.70 10.63
C PRO A 441 5.08 5.76 9.15
N VAL A 442 3.78 5.75 8.83
CA VAL A 442 3.29 5.97 7.48
C VAL A 442 3.47 7.44 7.10
N PRO A 443 4.23 7.76 6.04
CA PRO A 443 4.47 9.15 5.67
C PRO A 443 3.21 9.85 5.15
N MET A 444 3.19 11.17 5.23
CA MET A 444 2.17 12.00 4.59
C MET A 444 2.27 11.90 3.06
N ALA A 445 1.20 12.17 2.34
CA ALA A 445 1.10 11.93 0.90
C ALA A 445 2.16 12.61 0.01
N PHE A 446 2.76 13.71 0.48
CA PHE A 446 3.84 14.43 -0.22
C PHE A 446 5.24 13.90 0.08
N HIS A 447 5.39 12.98 1.05
CA HIS A 447 6.54 12.08 1.19
C HIS A 447 6.20 10.72 0.58
N SER A 448 7.23 9.93 0.25
CA SER A 448 7.01 8.65 -0.40
C SER A 448 6.98 7.48 0.59
N PHE A 449 6.07 6.54 0.36
CA PHE A 449 5.96 5.28 1.09
C PHE A 449 6.81 4.22 0.38
N GLY A 450 7.79 3.65 1.08
CA GLY A 450 8.63 2.62 0.49
C GLY A 450 9.43 1.85 1.53
N GLY A 451 9.71 0.59 1.23
CA GLY A 451 10.52 -0.29 2.03
C GLY A 451 11.96 -0.44 1.51
N TRP A 452 12.78 -1.07 2.30
CA TRP A 452 14.11 -1.55 1.92
C TRP A 452 14.12 -3.07 1.90
N LYS A 453 15.22 -3.66 1.46
CA LYS A 453 15.45 -5.11 1.44
C LYS A 453 14.31 -5.83 0.69
N ARG A 454 13.78 -6.95 1.22
CA ARG A 454 12.71 -7.72 0.57
C ARG A 454 11.28 -7.13 0.75
N SER A 455 11.18 -5.97 1.39
CA SER A 455 9.90 -5.24 1.45
C SER A 455 9.64 -4.36 0.23
N LEU A 456 10.62 -4.17 -0.66
CA LEU A 456 10.46 -3.47 -1.94
C LEU A 456 11.35 -4.10 -3.01
N PHE A 457 10.76 -4.45 -4.15
CA PHE A 457 11.45 -4.84 -5.37
C PHE A 457 11.28 -3.72 -6.41
N GLY A 458 12.40 -3.25 -6.96
CA GLY A 458 12.51 -2.00 -7.71
C GLY A 458 12.86 -0.83 -6.77
N ASP A 459 13.32 0.29 -7.34
CA ASP A 459 13.86 1.42 -6.56
C ASP A 459 12.86 2.55 -6.33
N SER A 460 11.64 2.45 -6.90
CA SER A 460 10.64 3.52 -6.83
C SER A 460 9.66 3.28 -5.68
N ALA A 461 9.54 4.25 -4.80
CA ALA A 461 8.56 4.27 -3.72
C ALA A 461 7.18 4.75 -4.20
N MET A 462 6.13 4.47 -3.42
CA MET A 462 4.75 4.88 -3.70
C MET A 462 4.54 6.37 -3.40
N HIS A 463 3.63 7.00 -4.13
CA HIS A 463 3.14 8.37 -4.01
C HIS A 463 4.24 9.45 -3.81
N GLY A 464 3.85 10.69 -3.48
CA GLY A 464 4.79 11.81 -3.43
C GLY A 464 5.50 12.05 -4.77
N VAL A 465 6.67 12.66 -4.72
CA VAL A 465 7.48 12.96 -5.91
C VAL A 465 7.98 11.68 -6.59
N GLU A 466 8.28 10.63 -5.82
CA GLU A 466 8.69 9.33 -6.38
C GLU A 466 7.57 8.68 -7.19
N GLY A 467 6.31 8.80 -6.75
CA GLY A 467 5.16 8.35 -7.55
C GLY A 467 5.06 9.09 -8.89
N VAL A 468 5.31 10.41 -8.91
CA VAL A 468 5.35 11.18 -10.17
C VAL A 468 6.51 10.73 -11.06
N ARG A 469 7.69 10.48 -10.50
CA ARG A 469 8.85 9.93 -11.23
C ARG A 469 8.55 8.55 -11.81
N PHE A 470 7.87 7.71 -11.02
CA PHE A 470 7.48 6.38 -11.44
C PHE A 470 6.55 6.39 -12.67
N TYR A 471 5.55 7.28 -12.71
CA TYR A 471 4.56 7.35 -13.78
C TYR A 471 4.93 8.27 -14.95
N THR A 472 6.14 8.82 -14.97
CA THR A 472 6.59 9.73 -16.04
C THR A 472 7.97 9.39 -16.57
N LYS A 473 8.27 9.81 -17.81
CA LYS A 473 9.62 9.83 -18.39
C LYS A 473 10.15 11.24 -18.44
N LEU A 474 11.41 11.43 -18.08
CA LEU A 474 12.12 12.67 -18.29
C LEU A 474 12.58 12.77 -19.75
N LYS A 475 12.34 13.92 -20.38
CA LYS A 475 12.88 14.29 -21.69
C LYS A 475 13.71 15.55 -21.52
N THR A 476 14.95 15.54 -21.99
CA THR A 476 15.81 16.71 -22.03
C THR A 476 15.85 17.22 -23.48
N ILE A 477 15.70 18.53 -23.62
CA ILE A 477 15.73 19.23 -24.90
C ILE A 477 16.88 20.22 -24.85
N THR A 478 17.70 20.22 -25.89
CA THR A 478 18.78 21.20 -26.08
C THR A 478 18.49 21.94 -27.37
N SER A 479 18.43 23.25 -27.33
CA SER A 479 18.13 24.10 -28.47
C SER A 479 19.21 25.14 -28.68
N ARG A 480 19.68 25.25 -29.91
CA ARG A 480 20.43 26.40 -30.34
C ARG A 480 19.48 27.38 -31.02
N TRP A 481 19.42 28.58 -30.50
CA TRP A 481 18.61 29.65 -31.09
C TRP A 481 19.33 30.27 -32.28
N PRO A 482 18.69 30.34 -33.47
CA PRO A 482 19.30 30.96 -34.63
C PRO A 482 19.63 32.40 -34.33
N SER A 483 20.84 32.81 -34.70
CA SER A 483 21.28 34.21 -34.59
C SER A 483 20.85 35.08 -35.77
N GLY A 484 19.94 34.58 -36.61
CA GLY A 484 19.43 35.20 -37.81
C GLY A 484 20.48 35.25 -38.94
N ILE A 485 20.41 36.26 -39.79
CA ILE A 485 21.25 36.40 -40.99
C ILE A 485 22.76 36.60 -40.67
N ARG A 486 23.12 36.67 -39.36
CA ARG A 486 24.47 36.97 -38.90
C ARG A 486 25.37 35.77 -38.65
N SER A 487 24.88 34.53 -38.76
CA SER A 487 25.67 33.33 -38.42
C SER A 487 26.35 32.72 -39.62
N ASN A 488 27.64 32.44 -39.51
CA ASN A 488 28.40 31.59 -40.39
C ASN A 488 28.18 30.12 -40.02
N PRO A 489 28.40 29.14 -40.94
CA PRO A 489 28.34 27.72 -40.59
C PRO A 489 29.32 27.37 -39.48
N GLU A 490 28.83 26.74 -38.42
CA GLU A 490 29.66 26.17 -37.33
C GLU A 490 29.73 24.64 -37.47
N PHE A 491 30.96 24.12 -37.63
CA PHE A 491 31.21 22.69 -37.79
C PHE A 491 31.67 22.03 -36.45
N VAL A 492 31.61 22.75 -35.36
CA VAL A 492 32.07 22.31 -34.04
C VAL A 492 30.89 22.24 -33.08
N MET A 493 30.81 21.18 -32.27
CA MET A 493 29.82 21.07 -31.22
C MET A 493 29.91 22.27 -30.24
N PRO A 494 28.76 22.86 -29.82
CA PRO A 494 28.79 23.96 -28.85
C PRO A 494 29.39 23.47 -27.54
N THR A 495 30.39 24.18 -27.05
CA THR A 495 31.05 23.95 -25.78
C THR A 495 31.06 25.21 -24.95
N MET A 496 31.20 25.09 -23.63
CA MET A 496 31.56 26.24 -22.78
C MET A 496 33.01 26.65 -23.14
N LYS A 497 33.19 27.87 -23.59
CA LYS A 497 34.50 28.49 -23.74
C LYS A 497 34.63 29.56 -22.68
#